data_ca133957c9de622ccc275eb5c3196540
#
_entry.id   ca133957c9de622ccc275eb5c3196540
#
_cell.length_a   1.000
_cell.length_b   1.000
_cell.length_c   1.000
_cell.angle_alpha   90.00
_cell.angle_beta   90.00
_cell.angle_gamma   90.00
#
_symmetry.space_group_name_H-M   'P 1'
#
loop_
_entity.id
_entity.type
_entity.pdbx_description
1 polymer ?
#
loop_
_entity_poly.entity_id
_entity_poly.type
_entity_poly.pdbx_seq_one_letter_code
_entity_poly.pdbx_strand_id
1 'polypeptide(L)'
;MILKLILILINLPVISQDKFIGSVERLSPEIDNLIEKSAKIEILADGFEWSEGPVWSSQLNSILFSDVPENVIYSWNEDKGLGTFTRPIGYSGKVPNLKKAGTNGLTIDADGNLIICMHGDREITRLEKLNINRKVTLVNSFDGNLLNSPNDLVYDSKGNLYFTDPPYGLLEGDNDKLKEIEFNGVYKVSPNGDIEVLVKNLTRPNGISISNDEKILYVANSDKNNPVIMQYDLSEEGAKNPSIFFDGRELTKKDIGLFDGLKVHPTGNVFATGPGGVLVIKENGDHIGTIRTEVRTANCAFDENFQYLYMTSDMFLTRIKLL
;
A
#
# COMPACT_ATOMS: atom_id res chain seq x y z
N MET A 1 -25.72 -3.94 -61.11
CA MET A 1 -26.53 -4.19 -59.90
C MET A 1 -25.61 -4.02 -58.73
N ILE A 2 -25.66 -2.82 -58.07
CA ILE A 2 -24.74 -2.44 -56.97
C ILE A 2 -25.48 -2.75 -55.66
N LEU A 3 -24.91 -3.74 -54.95
CA LEU A 3 -25.42 -4.13 -53.62
C LEU A 3 -24.96 -3.09 -52.59
N LYS A 4 -25.88 -2.29 -52.04
CA LYS A 4 -25.63 -1.38 -50.92
C LYS A 4 -25.60 -2.19 -49.62
N LEU A 5 -24.42 -2.34 -49.02
CA LEU A 5 -24.26 -2.89 -47.69
C LEU A 5 -24.73 -1.82 -46.67
N ILE A 6 -25.85 -2.07 -46.02
CA ILE A 6 -26.30 -1.23 -44.89
C ILE A 6 -25.64 -1.71 -43.64
N LEU A 7 -24.68 -0.91 -43.10
CA LEU A 7 -24.04 -1.14 -41.82
C LEU A 7 -25.03 -0.69 -40.71
N ILE A 8 -25.66 -1.63 -40.04
CA ILE A 8 -26.46 -1.34 -38.84
C ILE A 8 -25.52 -1.21 -37.67
N LEU A 9 -25.28 0.02 -37.24
CA LEU A 9 -24.63 0.30 -35.96
C LEU A 9 -25.58 -0.10 -34.84
N ILE A 10 -25.34 -1.24 -34.22
CA ILE A 10 -26.03 -1.63 -32.98
C ILE A 10 -25.38 -0.81 -31.86
N ASN A 11 -26.07 0.23 -31.42
CA ASN A 11 -25.75 0.91 -30.15
C ASN A 11 -26.10 -0.06 -29.02
N LEU A 12 -25.10 -0.78 -28.53
CA LEU A 12 -25.20 -1.48 -27.26
C LEU A 12 -25.33 -0.41 -26.16
N PRO A 13 -26.30 -0.54 -25.24
CA PRO A 13 -26.37 0.36 -24.10
C PRO A 13 -25.06 0.23 -23.32
N VAL A 14 -24.36 1.34 -23.14
CA VAL A 14 -23.29 1.44 -22.15
C VAL A 14 -23.98 1.22 -20.81
N ILE A 15 -23.80 0.04 -20.23
CA ILE A 15 -24.23 -0.21 -18.85
C ILE A 15 -23.42 0.77 -18.02
N SER A 16 -24.08 1.75 -17.45
CA SER A 16 -23.48 2.65 -16.47
C SER A 16 -23.01 1.77 -15.32
N GLN A 17 -21.72 1.56 -15.23
CA GLN A 17 -21.11 0.89 -14.09
C GLN A 17 -21.45 1.74 -12.86
N ASP A 18 -21.93 1.12 -11.79
CA ASP A 18 -22.18 1.83 -10.54
C ASP A 18 -20.91 2.55 -10.12
N LYS A 19 -20.97 3.87 -10.00
CA LYS A 19 -19.81 4.70 -9.60
C LYS A 19 -19.44 4.53 -8.14
N PHE A 20 -20.18 3.75 -7.38
CA PHE A 20 -20.04 3.58 -5.94
C PHE A 20 -20.03 2.09 -5.58
N ILE A 21 -19.29 1.77 -4.52
CA ILE A 21 -19.18 0.41 -3.97
C ILE A 21 -19.29 0.46 -2.45
N GLY A 22 -19.80 -0.59 -1.85
CA GLY A 22 -19.74 -0.81 -0.42
C GLY A 22 -20.44 0.21 0.46
N SER A 23 -19.97 0.37 1.68
CA SER A 23 -20.59 1.22 2.72
C SER A 23 -19.62 1.53 3.85
N VAL A 24 -20.00 2.41 4.77
CA VAL A 24 -19.28 2.68 6.01
C VAL A 24 -20.00 2.03 7.19
N GLU A 25 -19.40 1.00 7.78
CA GLU A 25 -19.84 0.42 9.05
C GLU A 25 -19.41 1.33 10.20
N ARG A 26 -20.36 1.67 11.07
CA ARG A 26 -20.17 2.61 12.17
C ARG A 26 -20.32 1.87 13.50
N LEU A 27 -19.20 1.58 14.15
CA LEU A 27 -19.16 0.86 15.43
C LEU A 27 -19.20 1.83 16.63
N SER A 28 -18.76 3.07 16.40
CA SER A 28 -18.81 4.17 17.38
C SER A 28 -19.28 5.46 16.71
N PRO A 29 -19.99 6.35 17.42
CA PRO A 29 -20.31 7.69 16.92
C PRO A 29 -19.08 8.53 16.56
N GLU A 30 -17.91 8.21 17.09
CA GLU A 30 -16.68 8.96 16.85
C GLU A 30 -16.22 8.92 15.38
N ILE A 31 -16.62 7.89 14.63
CA ILE A 31 -16.33 7.83 13.19
C ILE A 31 -17.02 8.95 12.41
N ASP A 32 -18.13 9.50 12.93
CA ASP A 32 -18.85 10.61 12.32
C ASP A 32 -18.04 11.93 12.36
N ASN A 33 -16.97 11.99 13.17
CA ASN A 33 -16.02 13.10 13.17
C ASN A 33 -14.97 13.01 12.05
N LEU A 34 -14.91 11.89 11.36
CA LEU A 34 -13.94 11.62 10.28
C LEU A 34 -14.63 11.43 8.92
N ILE A 35 -15.83 10.84 8.92
CA ILE A 35 -16.54 10.44 7.69
C ILE A 35 -18.02 10.81 7.84
N GLU A 36 -18.50 11.70 6.97
CA GLU A 36 -19.93 12.06 6.96
C GLU A 36 -20.83 10.83 6.80
N LYS A 37 -22.04 10.87 7.38
CA LYS A 37 -23.02 9.78 7.26
C LYS A 37 -23.47 9.51 5.82
N SER A 38 -23.44 10.54 4.98
CA SER A 38 -23.79 10.48 3.57
C SER A 38 -22.62 10.09 2.64
N ALA A 39 -21.39 9.98 3.17
CA ALA A 39 -20.20 9.67 2.39
C ALA A 39 -20.34 8.32 1.67
N LYS A 40 -19.92 8.29 0.42
CA LYS A 40 -19.93 7.10 -0.43
C LYS A 40 -18.52 6.78 -0.89
N ILE A 41 -18.25 5.49 -1.12
CA ILE A 41 -17.01 5.02 -1.69
C ILE A 41 -17.13 5.09 -3.22
N GLU A 42 -16.36 5.98 -3.84
CA GLU A 42 -16.36 6.19 -5.29
C GLU A 42 -15.37 5.24 -5.97
N ILE A 43 -15.78 4.62 -7.08
CA ILE A 43 -14.86 3.92 -7.99
C ILE A 43 -14.31 4.96 -8.97
N LEU A 44 -13.00 5.16 -8.95
CA LEU A 44 -12.30 6.13 -9.80
C LEU A 44 -11.75 5.50 -11.07
N ALA A 45 -11.30 4.24 -10.98
CA ALA A 45 -10.80 3.44 -12.08
C ALA A 45 -10.88 1.95 -11.74
N ASP A 46 -10.85 1.11 -12.77
CA ASP A 46 -10.94 -0.34 -12.66
C ASP A 46 -10.06 -1.05 -13.70
N GLY A 47 -10.04 -2.38 -13.65
CA GLY A 47 -9.35 -3.23 -14.61
C GLY A 47 -7.92 -3.59 -14.24
N PHE A 48 -7.53 -3.39 -12.98
CA PHE A 48 -6.22 -3.79 -12.46
C PHE A 48 -6.22 -5.28 -12.10
N GLU A 49 -5.05 -5.92 -12.16
CA GLU A 49 -4.91 -7.29 -11.70
C GLU A 49 -4.77 -7.35 -10.17
N TRP A 50 -3.93 -6.46 -9.59
CA TRP A 50 -3.81 -6.26 -8.15
C TRP A 50 -3.26 -4.87 -7.87
N SER A 51 -4.16 -3.94 -7.53
CA SER A 51 -3.78 -2.56 -7.22
C SER A 51 -3.17 -2.44 -5.81
N GLU A 52 -2.06 -1.69 -5.68
CA GLU A 52 -1.24 -1.58 -4.48
C GLU A 52 -0.55 -0.22 -4.33
N GLY A 53 0.03 -0.02 -3.15
CA GLY A 53 1.00 1.02 -2.84
C GLY A 53 0.60 2.44 -3.24
N PRO A 54 -0.59 2.92 -2.89
CA PRO A 54 -1.01 4.25 -3.30
C PRO A 54 -0.21 5.33 -2.56
N VAL A 55 0.14 6.40 -3.29
CA VAL A 55 0.75 7.60 -2.71
C VAL A 55 0.27 8.85 -3.43
N TRP A 56 -0.05 9.89 -2.68
CA TRP A 56 -0.36 11.21 -3.26
C TRP A 56 0.91 11.94 -3.67
N SER A 57 0.94 12.46 -4.89
CA SER A 57 1.99 13.33 -5.39
C SER A 57 1.46 14.75 -5.58
N SER A 58 1.81 15.67 -4.68
CA SER A 58 1.44 17.08 -4.80
C SER A 58 2.01 17.72 -6.05
N GLN A 59 3.23 17.29 -6.47
CA GLN A 59 3.86 17.79 -7.69
C GLN A 59 3.05 17.45 -8.96
N LEU A 60 2.40 16.28 -9.00
CA LEU A 60 1.56 15.83 -10.12
C LEU A 60 0.09 16.13 -9.90
N ASN A 61 -0.30 16.56 -8.70
CA ASN A 61 -1.69 16.65 -8.26
C ASN A 61 -2.46 15.34 -8.57
N SER A 62 -1.87 14.19 -8.21
CA SER A 62 -2.34 12.87 -8.60
C SER A 62 -2.05 11.84 -7.54
N ILE A 63 -2.93 10.83 -7.44
CA ILE A 63 -2.60 9.59 -6.77
C ILE A 63 -1.79 8.71 -7.74
N LEU A 64 -0.64 8.21 -7.27
CA LEU A 64 0.14 7.17 -7.94
C LEU A 64 -0.13 5.84 -7.23
N PHE A 65 -0.15 4.74 -7.96
CA PHE A 65 -0.33 3.40 -7.39
C PHE A 65 0.22 2.32 -8.32
N SER A 66 0.58 1.18 -7.75
CA SER A 66 1.13 0.03 -8.45
C SER A 66 0.01 -0.90 -8.93
N ASP A 67 0.19 -1.54 -10.09
CA ASP A 67 -0.41 -2.82 -10.44
C ASP A 67 0.70 -3.86 -10.43
N VAL A 68 0.75 -4.65 -9.36
CA VAL A 68 1.92 -5.48 -9.03
C VAL A 68 2.19 -6.56 -10.08
N PRO A 69 1.20 -7.36 -10.53
CA PRO A 69 1.44 -8.38 -11.55
C PRO A 69 1.78 -7.79 -12.93
N GLU A 70 1.15 -6.66 -13.28
CA GLU A 70 1.33 -5.99 -14.57
C GLU A 70 2.64 -5.19 -14.69
N ASN A 71 3.38 -5.03 -13.58
CA ASN A 71 4.65 -4.30 -13.55
C ASN A 71 4.51 -2.83 -14.01
N VAL A 72 3.47 -2.15 -13.50
CA VAL A 72 3.05 -0.80 -13.90
C VAL A 72 2.84 0.07 -12.67
N ILE A 73 3.21 1.34 -12.77
CA ILE A 73 2.69 2.40 -11.90
C ILE A 73 1.71 3.24 -12.73
N TYR A 74 0.50 3.36 -12.23
CA TYR A 74 -0.53 4.24 -12.75
C TYR A 74 -0.56 5.57 -12.04
N SER A 75 -1.20 6.56 -12.66
CA SER A 75 -1.57 7.83 -12.04
C SER A 75 -3.03 8.12 -12.30
N TRP A 76 -3.69 8.71 -11.33
CA TRP A 76 -5.05 9.20 -11.51
C TRP A 76 -5.21 10.60 -10.91
N ASN A 77 -5.93 11.47 -11.60
CA ASN A 77 -6.38 12.74 -11.05
C ASN A 77 -7.76 13.13 -11.64
N GLU A 78 -8.40 14.12 -11.02
CA GLU A 78 -9.75 14.54 -11.38
C GLU A 78 -9.85 15.06 -12.81
N ASP A 79 -8.81 15.78 -13.30
CA ASP A 79 -8.87 16.45 -14.61
C ASP A 79 -8.62 15.50 -15.78
N LYS A 80 -7.73 14.53 -15.61
CA LYS A 80 -7.23 13.66 -16.70
C LYS A 80 -7.70 12.21 -16.60
N GLY A 81 -8.26 11.83 -15.43
CA GLY A 81 -8.60 10.44 -15.13
C GLY A 81 -7.37 9.54 -15.00
N LEU A 82 -7.52 8.26 -15.33
CA LEU A 82 -6.47 7.26 -15.27
C LEU A 82 -5.44 7.43 -16.39
N GLY A 83 -4.16 7.39 -16.03
CA GLY A 83 -3.02 7.37 -16.95
C GLY A 83 -1.94 6.39 -16.50
N THR A 84 -1.08 5.98 -17.40
CA THR A 84 0.13 5.20 -17.05
C THR A 84 1.25 6.18 -16.68
N PHE A 85 1.76 6.10 -15.44
CA PHE A 85 2.95 6.87 -15.05
C PHE A 85 4.21 6.25 -15.62
N THR A 86 4.44 4.93 -15.45
CA THR A 86 5.58 4.21 -16.04
C THR A 86 5.39 2.70 -16.08
N ARG A 87 6.00 2.05 -17.11
CA ARG A 87 6.06 0.59 -17.27
C ARG A 87 7.15 0.19 -18.27
N PRO A 88 7.86 -0.99 -18.12
CA PRO A 88 7.92 -1.76 -16.88
C PRO A 88 8.76 -1.05 -15.82
N ILE A 89 8.57 -1.34 -14.55
CA ILE A 89 9.27 -0.58 -13.49
C ILE A 89 9.82 -1.45 -12.34
N GLY A 90 9.07 -2.41 -11.81
CA GLY A 90 9.42 -3.16 -10.59
C GLY A 90 10.26 -4.42 -10.83
N TYR A 91 10.29 -4.93 -12.06
CA TYR A 91 11.15 -6.02 -12.49
C TYR A 91 11.82 -5.70 -13.82
N SER A 92 13.14 -5.60 -13.80
CA SER A 92 13.96 -5.29 -14.99
C SER A 92 14.74 -6.49 -15.52
N GLY A 93 14.74 -7.61 -14.80
CA GLY A 93 15.58 -8.77 -15.09
C GLY A 93 17.02 -8.64 -14.56
N LYS A 94 17.31 -7.60 -13.76
CA LYS A 94 18.63 -7.31 -13.19
C LYS A 94 19.08 -8.38 -12.20
N VAL A 95 18.14 -8.95 -11.44
CA VAL A 95 18.39 -10.05 -10.52
C VAL A 95 17.53 -11.26 -10.87
N PRO A 96 17.96 -12.50 -10.58
CA PRO A 96 17.12 -13.67 -10.75
C PRO A 96 15.83 -13.54 -9.93
N ASN A 97 14.69 -13.69 -10.59
CA ASN A 97 13.40 -13.76 -9.94
C ASN A 97 12.41 -14.50 -10.85
N LEU A 98 11.92 -15.64 -10.38
CA LEU A 98 11.03 -16.49 -11.17
C LEU A 98 9.62 -15.93 -11.26
N LYS A 99 9.18 -15.19 -10.24
CA LYS A 99 7.85 -14.58 -10.19
C LYS A 99 7.71 -13.35 -11.08
N LYS A 100 8.81 -12.59 -11.25
CA LYS A 100 8.85 -11.36 -12.07
C LYS A 100 7.80 -10.32 -11.65
N ALA A 101 7.48 -10.26 -10.35
CA ALA A 101 6.52 -9.30 -9.82
C ALA A 101 6.98 -7.85 -10.06
N GLY A 102 6.03 -6.93 -10.18
CA GLY A 102 6.30 -5.51 -10.43
C GLY A 102 6.70 -4.71 -9.19
N THR A 103 6.20 -3.48 -9.11
CA THR A 103 6.33 -2.61 -7.93
C THR A 103 5.25 -2.94 -6.90
N ASN A 104 5.50 -2.58 -5.62
CA ASN A 104 4.49 -2.64 -4.57
C ASN A 104 4.33 -1.27 -3.92
N GLY A 105 4.72 -1.09 -2.66
CA GLY A 105 4.59 0.15 -1.91
C GLY A 105 5.30 1.34 -2.56
N LEU A 106 4.67 2.50 -2.50
CA LEU A 106 5.19 3.78 -2.96
C LEU A 106 5.15 4.79 -1.83
N THR A 107 6.14 5.70 -1.80
CA THR A 107 6.10 6.90 -0.96
C THR A 107 6.82 8.06 -1.64
N ILE A 108 6.64 9.27 -1.13
CA ILE A 108 7.34 10.47 -1.61
C ILE A 108 8.27 10.95 -0.49
N ASP A 109 9.53 11.22 -0.83
CA ASP A 109 10.47 11.81 0.13
C ASP A 109 10.28 13.33 0.28
N ALA A 110 11.00 13.94 1.23
CA ALA A 110 10.90 15.37 1.52
C ALA A 110 11.29 16.28 0.32
N ASP A 111 12.06 15.76 -0.63
CA ASP A 111 12.49 16.47 -1.84
C ASP A 111 11.52 16.27 -3.01
N GLY A 112 10.41 15.52 -2.82
CA GLY A 112 9.41 15.23 -3.83
C GLY A 112 9.80 14.11 -4.79
N ASN A 113 10.78 13.27 -4.44
CA ASN A 113 11.16 12.11 -5.23
C ASN A 113 10.24 10.92 -4.93
N LEU A 114 9.93 10.11 -5.94
CA LEU A 114 9.18 8.87 -5.75
C LEU A 114 10.10 7.74 -5.29
N ILE A 115 9.77 7.14 -4.17
CA ILE A 115 10.45 5.97 -3.61
C ILE A 115 9.57 4.75 -3.84
N ILE A 116 10.18 3.68 -4.32
CA ILE A 116 9.46 2.52 -4.87
C ILE A 116 10.02 1.24 -4.26
N CYS A 117 9.16 0.41 -3.70
CA CYS A 117 9.45 -1.00 -3.46
C CYS A 117 9.47 -1.76 -4.79
N MET A 118 10.66 -1.98 -5.35
CA MET A 118 10.88 -2.77 -6.56
C MET A 118 10.82 -4.27 -6.20
N HIS A 119 9.62 -4.75 -6.04
CA HIS A 119 9.32 -6.07 -5.51
C HIS A 119 10.04 -7.19 -6.28
N GLY A 120 10.04 -7.10 -7.63
CA GLY A 120 10.68 -8.04 -8.52
C GLY A 120 12.21 -7.92 -8.58
N ASP A 121 12.75 -6.71 -8.56
CA ASP A 121 14.20 -6.48 -8.54
C ASP A 121 14.79 -6.57 -7.12
N ARG A 122 13.96 -6.78 -6.08
CA ARG A 122 14.36 -6.99 -4.70
C ARG A 122 15.16 -5.80 -4.12
N GLU A 123 14.72 -4.58 -4.45
CA GLU A 123 15.38 -3.35 -4.03
C GLU A 123 14.38 -2.23 -3.74
N ILE A 124 14.82 -1.21 -3.03
CA ILE A 124 14.12 0.07 -2.94
C ILE A 124 14.86 1.08 -3.80
N THR A 125 14.11 1.75 -4.68
CA THR A 125 14.64 2.67 -5.68
C THR A 125 14.01 4.05 -5.51
N ARG A 126 14.81 5.10 -5.66
CA ARG A 126 14.36 6.48 -5.78
C ARG A 126 14.34 6.93 -7.23
N LEU A 127 13.21 7.49 -7.68
CA LEU A 127 13.12 8.23 -8.93
C LEU A 127 13.27 9.72 -8.65
N GLU A 128 14.44 10.29 -8.97
CA GLU A 128 14.70 11.69 -8.73
C GLU A 128 13.80 12.59 -9.58
N LYS A 129 13.11 13.52 -8.93
CA LYS A 129 12.18 14.47 -9.57
C LYS A 129 11.15 13.76 -10.45
N LEU A 130 10.64 12.62 -10.00
CA LEU A 130 9.69 11.76 -10.72
C LEU A 130 10.14 11.36 -12.14
N ASN A 131 11.46 11.36 -12.38
CA ASN A 131 12.03 11.07 -13.69
C ASN A 131 12.48 9.60 -13.78
N ILE A 132 11.80 8.81 -14.61
CA ILE A 132 12.07 7.38 -14.79
C ILE A 132 13.50 7.06 -15.28
N ASN A 133 14.21 8.02 -15.86
CA ASN A 133 15.58 7.87 -16.30
C ASN A 133 16.62 8.21 -15.21
N ARG A 134 16.16 8.63 -14.03
CA ARG A 134 17.01 8.97 -12.87
C ARG A 134 16.70 8.05 -11.70
N LYS A 135 17.04 6.78 -11.87
CA LYS A 135 16.87 5.74 -10.85
C LYS A 135 18.12 5.66 -9.98
N VAL A 136 17.93 5.69 -8.67
CA VAL A 136 18.98 5.49 -7.66
C VAL A 136 18.52 4.38 -6.72
N THR A 137 19.25 3.27 -6.69
CA THR A 137 19.01 2.19 -5.71
C THR A 137 19.40 2.72 -4.32
N LEU A 138 18.46 2.74 -3.40
CA LEU A 138 18.70 3.12 -2.01
C LEU A 138 19.20 1.93 -1.18
N VAL A 139 18.57 0.77 -1.36
CA VAL A 139 18.94 -0.47 -0.67
C VAL A 139 18.47 -1.68 -1.47
N ASN A 140 19.30 -2.72 -1.53
CA ASN A 140 18.99 -4.00 -2.19
C ASN A 140 19.47 -5.23 -1.41
N SER A 141 20.20 -5.03 -0.32
CA SER A 141 20.79 -6.13 0.45
C SER A 141 20.92 -5.79 1.93
N PHE A 142 20.98 -6.81 2.77
CA PHE A 142 21.30 -6.74 4.18
C PHE A 142 22.31 -7.84 4.51
N ASP A 143 23.42 -7.50 5.19
CA ASP A 143 24.55 -8.40 5.49
C ASP A 143 25.08 -9.18 4.27
N GLY A 144 25.08 -8.54 3.10
CA GLY A 144 25.56 -9.11 1.85
C GLY A 144 24.58 -10.02 1.12
N ASN A 145 23.41 -10.29 1.69
CA ASN A 145 22.32 -11.08 1.10
C ASN A 145 21.29 -10.16 0.46
N LEU A 146 20.74 -10.55 -0.70
CA LEU A 146 19.66 -9.80 -1.34
C LEU A 146 18.41 -9.78 -0.46
N LEU A 147 17.72 -8.64 -0.42
CA LEU A 147 16.40 -8.51 0.22
C LEU A 147 15.42 -9.56 -0.33
N ASN A 148 14.38 -9.90 0.43
CA ASN A 148 13.36 -10.85 -0.04
C ASN A 148 12.52 -10.26 -1.18
N SER A 149 11.69 -9.30 -0.87
CA SER A 149 10.90 -8.51 -1.82
C SER A 149 10.26 -7.33 -1.09
N PRO A 150 10.92 -6.16 -1.00
CA PRO A 150 10.40 -5.01 -0.28
C PRO A 150 8.95 -4.71 -0.64
N ASN A 151 8.11 -4.48 0.40
CA ASN A 151 6.66 -4.42 0.23
C ASN A 151 6.07 -3.02 0.48
N ASP A 152 6.13 -2.50 1.71
CA ASP A 152 5.62 -1.16 2.05
C ASP A 152 6.68 -0.36 2.81
N LEU A 153 6.52 0.97 2.85
CA LEU A 153 7.56 1.87 3.33
C LEU A 153 7.01 3.21 3.84
N VAL A 154 7.75 3.81 4.78
CA VAL A 154 7.42 5.12 5.35
C VAL A 154 8.70 5.85 5.75
N TYR A 155 8.71 7.18 5.65
CA TYR A 155 9.77 8.04 6.19
C TYR A 155 9.38 8.65 7.54
N ASP A 156 10.36 8.85 8.42
CA ASP A 156 10.23 9.78 9.53
C ASP A 156 10.68 11.20 9.13
N SER A 157 10.48 12.17 10.01
CA SER A 157 10.86 13.58 9.79
C SER A 157 12.38 13.80 9.72
N LYS A 158 13.19 12.85 10.17
CA LYS A 158 14.66 12.88 10.12
C LYS A 158 15.21 12.31 8.81
N GLY A 159 14.33 11.78 7.93
CA GLY A 159 14.67 11.16 6.67
C GLY A 159 15.12 9.71 6.78
N ASN A 160 14.87 9.03 7.90
CA ASN A 160 15.04 7.59 7.95
C ASN A 160 13.90 6.91 7.21
N LEU A 161 14.23 5.92 6.38
CA LEU A 161 13.30 5.09 5.65
C LEU A 161 13.06 3.80 6.41
N TYR A 162 11.80 3.50 6.72
CA TYR A 162 11.38 2.22 7.31
C TYR A 162 10.66 1.42 6.25
N PHE A 163 10.94 0.10 6.17
CA PHE A 163 10.29 -0.76 5.17
C PHE A 163 10.15 -2.20 5.66
N THR A 164 9.20 -2.91 5.05
CA THR A 164 8.95 -4.34 5.26
C THR A 164 9.47 -5.15 4.09
N ASP A 165 9.96 -6.38 4.39
CA ASP A 165 10.60 -7.26 3.40
C ASP A 165 10.07 -8.70 3.49
N PRO A 166 8.76 -8.93 3.23
CA PRO A 166 8.18 -10.27 3.16
C PRO A 166 8.56 -10.97 1.85
N PRO A 167 8.31 -12.28 1.71
CA PRO A 167 8.73 -13.05 0.55
C PRO A 167 7.70 -13.06 -0.59
N TYR A 168 6.76 -12.12 -0.66
CA TYR A 168 5.65 -12.15 -1.63
C TYR A 168 6.10 -12.03 -3.09
N GLY A 169 7.24 -11.36 -3.35
CA GLY A 169 7.82 -11.24 -4.67
C GLY A 169 8.57 -12.51 -5.13
N LEU A 170 8.80 -13.48 -4.26
CA LEU A 170 9.42 -14.76 -4.56
C LEU A 170 8.35 -15.80 -4.91
N LEU A 171 8.59 -16.66 -5.92
CA LEU A 171 7.60 -17.58 -6.48
C LEU A 171 7.08 -18.58 -5.43
N GLU A 172 7.97 -19.15 -4.62
CA GLU A 172 7.66 -20.14 -3.59
C GLU A 172 7.68 -19.54 -2.16
N GLY A 173 7.67 -18.21 -2.06
CA GLY A 173 7.65 -17.49 -0.78
C GLY A 173 8.83 -17.86 0.11
N ASP A 174 8.57 -18.28 1.36
CA ASP A 174 9.65 -18.64 2.30
C ASP A 174 10.47 -19.86 1.87
N ASN A 175 9.92 -20.71 1.01
CA ASN A 175 10.61 -21.91 0.50
C ASN A 175 11.33 -21.66 -0.82
N ASP A 176 11.33 -20.43 -1.31
CA ASP A 176 11.99 -20.10 -2.57
C ASP A 176 13.49 -20.25 -2.43
N LYS A 177 14.10 -20.99 -3.35
CA LYS A 177 15.55 -21.21 -3.39
C LYS A 177 16.38 -19.94 -3.63
N LEU A 178 15.75 -18.87 -4.09
CA LEU A 178 16.37 -17.56 -4.26
C LEU A 178 16.26 -16.68 -3.01
N LYS A 179 15.57 -17.14 -1.95
CA LYS A 179 15.50 -16.44 -0.67
C LYS A 179 16.85 -16.62 0.05
N GLU A 180 17.54 -15.51 0.31
CA GLU A 180 18.88 -15.50 0.91
C GLU A 180 18.83 -15.13 2.40
N ILE A 181 17.86 -14.27 2.81
CA ILE A 181 17.66 -13.88 4.20
C ILE A 181 16.66 -14.83 4.84
N GLU A 182 17.04 -15.48 5.97
CA GLU A 182 16.23 -16.52 6.63
C GLU A 182 14.90 -16.01 7.19
N PHE A 183 14.80 -14.73 7.56
CA PHE A 183 13.61 -14.11 8.15
C PHE A 183 12.92 -13.14 7.19
N ASN A 184 11.73 -12.68 7.55
CA ASN A 184 11.01 -11.62 6.89
C ASN A 184 11.14 -10.37 7.75
N GLY A 185 11.96 -9.41 7.32
CA GLY A 185 12.43 -8.31 8.15
C GLY A 185 11.55 -7.06 8.09
N VAL A 186 11.64 -6.27 9.17
CA VAL A 186 11.34 -4.84 9.15
C VAL A 186 12.66 -4.11 9.35
N TYR A 187 12.96 -3.16 8.49
CA TYR A 187 14.25 -2.49 8.46
C TYR A 187 14.12 -0.98 8.56
N LYS A 188 15.21 -0.34 8.96
CA LYS A 188 15.41 1.11 8.88
C LYS A 188 16.68 1.38 8.05
N VAL A 189 16.60 2.35 7.14
CA VAL A 189 17.73 2.88 6.38
C VAL A 189 17.89 4.34 6.76
N SER A 190 19.05 4.69 7.30
CA SER A 190 19.38 6.07 7.66
C SER A 190 19.72 6.90 6.40
N PRO A 191 19.68 8.23 6.48
CA PRO A 191 20.01 9.10 5.32
C PRO A 191 21.43 8.90 4.75
N ASN A 192 22.37 8.39 5.56
CA ASN A 192 23.74 8.04 5.13
C ASN A 192 23.82 6.66 4.45
N GLY A 193 22.70 5.91 4.37
CA GLY A 193 22.63 4.60 3.74
C GLY A 193 22.88 3.42 4.69
N ASP A 194 23.09 3.65 5.98
CA ASP A 194 23.21 2.55 6.95
C ASP A 194 21.87 1.84 7.12
N ILE A 195 21.89 0.50 7.01
CA ILE A 195 20.71 -0.34 7.20
C ILE A 195 20.79 -1.10 8.52
N GLU A 196 19.70 -1.10 9.27
CA GLU A 196 19.53 -1.95 10.46
C GLU A 196 18.21 -2.72 10.40
N VAL A 197 18.18 -3.92 10.97
CA VAL A 197 16.97 -4.71 11.11
C VAL A 197 16.31 -4.40 12.46
N LEU A 198 15.04 -4.00 12.43
CA LEU A 198 14.28 -3.66 13.62
C LEU A 198 13.48 -4.85 14.18
N VAL A 199 12.88 -5.65 13.27
CA VAL A 199 12.01 -6.78 13.63
C VAL A 199 12.32 -7.97 12.73
N LYS A 200 12.42 -9.19 13.30
CA LYS A 200 12.73 -10.44 12.59
C LYS A 200 11.68 -11.55 12.78
N ASN A 201 10.75 -11.35 13.69
CA ASN A 201 9.88 -12.41 14.20
C ASN A 201 8.43 -12.35 13.66
N LEU A 202 8.16 -11.50 12.68
CA LEU A 202 6.89 -11.50 11.95
C LEU A 202 6.96 -12.46 10.76
N THR A 203 5.90 -13.22 10.56
CA THR A 203 5.83 -14.19 9.46
C THR A 203 5.55 -13.52 8.12
N ARG A 204 4.76 -12.44 8.12
CA ARG A 204 4.34 -11.70 6.92
C ARG A 204 4.24 -10.20 7.21
N PRO A 205 5.38 -9.53 7.58
CA PRO A 205 5.34 -8.08 7.74
C PRO A 205 4.91 -7.44 6.42
N ASN A 206 3.93 -6.53 6.47
CA ASN A 206 3.33 -5.93 5.29
C ASN A 206 3.25 -4.41 5.48
N GLY A 207 2.06 -3.84 5.66
CA GLY A 207 1.91 -2.42 5.86
C GLY A 207 2.71 -1.88 7.04
N ILE A 208 3.28 -0.69 6.88
CA ILE A 208 4.10 -0.03 7.88
C ILE A 208 3.76 1.45 7.98
N SER A 209 3.68 1.98 9.20
CA SER A 209 3.48 3.41 9.44
C SER A 209 4.06 3.81 10.81
N ILE A 210 4.17 5.12 11.01
CA ILE A 210 4.70 5.72 12.24
C ILE A 210 3.63 6.64 12.83
N SER A 211 3.51 6.71 14.17
CA SER A 211 2.62 7.66 14.85
C SER A 211 3.03 9.11 14.55
N ASN A 212 2.08 10.05 14.71
CA ASN A 212 2.33 11.47 14.41
C ASN A 212 3.45 12.09 15.25
N ASP A 213 3.72 11.57 16.46
CA ASP A 213 4.81 11.98 17.33
C ASP A 213 6.11 11.18 17.11
N GLU A 214 6.10 10.28 16.13
CA GLU A 214 7.21 9.40 15.72
C GLU A 214 7.75 8.48 16.81
N LYS A 215 6.91 8.16 17.83
CA LYS A 215 7.33 7.28 18.94
C LYS A 215 6.82 5.85 18.83
N ILE A 216 5.87 5.58 17.93
CA ILE A 216 5.32 4.24 17.72
C ILE A 216 5.49 3.84 16.25
N LEU A 217 6.03 2.66 16.04
CA LEU A 217 6.04 1.98 14.75
C LEU A 217 4.93 0.95 14.71
N TYR A 218 4.02 1.08 13.74
CA TYR A 218 2.97 0.11 13.46
C TYR A 218 3.37 -0.79 12.30
N VAL A 219 3.19 -2.10 12.46
CA VAL A 219 3.47 -3.09 11.41
C VAL A 219 2.32 -4.09 11.32
N ALA A 220 1.71 -4.18 10.16
CA ALA A 220 0.71 -5.21 9.85
C ALA A 220 1.39 -6.56 9.61
N ASN A 221 0.86 -7.63 10.19
CA ASN A 221 1.25 -9.00 9.90
C ASN A 221 0.16 -9.68 9.08
N SER A 222 0.39 -9.85 7.78
CA SER A 222 -0.57 -10.41 6.81
C SER A 222 -0.56 -11.95 6.82
N ASP A 223 -0.65 -12.53 8.00
CA ASP A 223 -0.66 -13.99 8.20
C ASP A 223 -2.04 -14.44 8.69
N LYS A 224 -2.69 -15.32 7.93
CA LYS A 224 -4.01 -15.87 8.29
C LYS A 224 -4.06 -16.58 9.65
N ASN A 225 -2.93 -17.09 10.13
CA ASN A 225 -2.82 -17.77 11.42
C ASN A 225 -2.54 -16.80 12.58
N ASN A 226 -2.04 -15.60 12.26
CA ASN A 226 -1.74 -14.56 13.23
C ASN A 226 -1.98 -13.17 12.61
N PRO A 227 -3.24 -12.85 12.24
CA PRO A 227 -3.60 -11.57 11.62
C PRO A 227 -3.65 -10.47 12.68
N VAL A 228 -2.56 -9.79 12.89
CA VAL A 228 -2.42 -8.72 13.89
C VAL A 228 -1.75 -7.49 13.29
N ILE A 229 -2.03 -6.33 13.88
CA ILE A 229 -1.18 -5.15 13.73
C ILE A 229 -0.37 -5.05 15.01
N MET A 230 0.95 -5.08 14.87
CA MET A 230 1.89 -4.90 15.97
C MET A 230 2.23 -3.42 16.12
N GLN A 231 2.54 -3.03 17.36
CA GLN A 231 3.15 -1.74 17.66
C GLN A 231 4.44 -1.94 18.45
N TYR A 232 5.37 -1.03 18.22
CA TYR A 232 6.68 -1.01 18.86
C TYR A 232 7.00 0.41 19.32
N ASP A 233 7.59 0.57 20.49
CA ASP A 233 8.19 1.85 20.88
C ASP A 233 9.36 2.14 19.95
N LEU A 234 9.29 3.26 19.21
CA LEU A 234 10.29 3.67 18.26
C LEU A 234 11.20 4.75 18.87
N SER A 235 12.50 4.53 18.75
CA SER A 235 13.52 5.47 19.23
C SER A 235 14.77 5.39 18.33
N GLU A 236 15.79 6.19 18.64
CA GLU A 236 17.09 6.09 17.97
C GLU A 236 17.76 4.72 18.19
N GLU A 237 17.43 4.03 19.28
CA GLU A 237 17.92 2.69 19.59
C GLU A 237 17.13 1.57 18.90
N GLY A 238 16.26 1.89 17.95
CA GLY A 238 15.42 0.97 17.18
C GLY A 238 14.01 0.79 17.72
N ALA A 239 13.38 -0.32 17.36
CA ALA A 239 12.01 -0.68 17.73
C ALA A 239 12.02 -1.67 18.90
N LYS A 240 11.36 -1.32 20.01
CA LYS A 240 11.36 -2.08 21.28
C LYS A 240 9.92 -2.32 21.78
N ASN A 241 9.81 -3.10 22.85
CA ASN A 241 8.55 -3.33 23.59
C ASN A 241 7.38 -3.75 22.67
N PRO A 242 7.50 -4.85 21.89
CA PRO A 242 6.44 -5.30 21.00
C PRO A 242 5.14 -5.58 21.77
N SER A 243 4.04 -5.07 21.25
CA SER A 243 2.69 -5.41 21.70
C SER A 243 1.71 -5.45 20.54
N ILE A 244 0.58 -6.13 20.72
CA ILE A 244 -0.48 -6.15 19.72
C ILE A 244 -1.24 -4.83 19.83
N PHE A 245 -1.21 -4.03 18.76
CA PHE A 245 -2.05 -2.84 18.63
C PHE A 245 -3.49 -3.21 18.31
N PHE A 246 -3.67 -4.14 17.34
CA PHE A 246 -4.99 -4.63 16.98
C PHE A 246 -4.95 -6.11 16.60
N ASP A 247 -5.93 -6.87 17.12
CA ASP A 247 -6.10 -8.30 16.89
C ASP A 247 -7.26 -8.56 15.93
N GLY A 248 -6.95 -9.03 14.71
CA GLY A 248 -7.92 -9.30 13.67
C GLY A 248 -8.45 -10.73 13.62
N ARG A 249 -8.06 -11.62 14.54
CA ARG A 249 -8.42 -13.04 14.47
C ARG A 249 -9.92 -13.30 14.42
N GLU A 250 -10.73 -12.47 15.08
CA GLU A 250 -12.18 -12.63 15.04
C GLU A 250 -12.81 -12.01 13.77
N LEU A 251 -12.19 -10.97 13.20
CA LEU A 251 -12.67 -10.36 11.96
C LEU A 251 -12.37 -11.25 10.75
N THR A 252 -11.20 -11.86 10.68
CA THR A 252 -10.80 -12.75 9.58
C THR A 252 -11.66 -14.03 9.46
N LYS A 253 -12.42 -14.39 10.50
CA LYS A 253 -13.41 -15.48 10.45
C LYS A 253 -14.70 -15.08 9.74
N LYS A 254 -14.98 -13.78 9.65
CA LYS A 254 -16.27 -13.24 9.19
C LYS A 254 -16.15 -12.53 7.85
N ASP A 255 -15.01 -11.87 7.63
CA ASP A 255 -14.80 -10.98 6.50
C ASP A 255 -13.58 -11.41 5.67
N ILE A 256 -13.61 -11.10 4.38
CA ILE A 256 -12.48 -11.33 3.47
C ILE A 256 -11.37 -10.32 3.72
N GLY A 257 -10.14 -10.72 3.44
CA GLY A 257 -8.94 -9.89 3.56
C GLY A 257 -8.09 -10.25 4.78
N LEU A 258 -6.86 -9.79 4.75
CA LEU A 258 -5.89 -9.83 5.85
C LEU A 258 -5.36 -8.42 6.03
N PHE A 259 -4.71 -8.12 7.17
CA PHE A 259 -4.03 -6.84 7.32
C PHE A 259 -2.96 -6.67 6.27
N ASP A 260 -2.98 -5.50 5.63
CA ASP A 260 -2.10 -5.15 4.53
C ASP A 260 -1.57 -3.74 4.76
N GLY A 261 -1.78 -2.76 3.88
CA GLY A 261 -1.32 -1.39 4.07
C GLY A 261 -2.01 -0.65 5.22
N LEU A 262 -1.34 0.33 5.80
CA LEU A 262 -1.93 1.20 6.83
C LEU A 262 -1.32 2.61 6.81
N LYS A 263 -2.11 3.60 7.23
CA LYS A 263 -1.68 5.00 7.34
C LYS A 263 -2.24 5.63 8.62
N VAL A 264 -1.48 6.53 9.23
CA VAL A 264 -1.91 7.31 10.40
C VAL A 264 -2.45 8.66 9.95
N HIS A 265 -3.68 8.97 10.36
CA HIS A 265 -4.32 10.26 10.11
C HIS A 265 -3.81 11.32 11.12
N PRO A 266 -3.82 12.65 10.82
CA PRO A 266 -3.41 13.69 11.76
C PRO A 266 -4.14 13.67 13.11
N THR A 267 -5.34 13.11 13.19
CA THR A 267 -6.09 12.92 14.46
C THR A 267 -5.54 11.77 15.31
N GLY A 268 -4.49 11.04 14.88
CA GLY A 268 -3.94 9.87 15.55
C GLY A 268 -4.63 8.55 15.17
N ASN A 269 -5.78 8.58 14.48
CA ASN A 269 -6.46 7.36 14.07
C ASN A 269 -5.65 6.63 12.99
N VAL A 270 -5.56 5.31 13.13
CA VAL A 270 -4.92 4.41 12.16
C VAL A 270 -5.98 3.90 11.19
N PHE A 271 -5.80 4.16 9.91
CA PHE A 271 -6.57 3.58 8.82
C PHE A 271 -5.81 2.37 8.29
N ALA A 272 -6.28 1.18 8.63
CA ALA A 272 -5.61 -0.08 8.30
C ALA A 272 -6.46 -0.92 7.37
N THR A 273 -5.92 -1.28 6.20
CA THR A 273 -6.59 -2.25 5.35
C THR A 273 -6.57 -3.62 6.00
N GLY A 274 -7.65 -4.38 5.82
CA GLY A 274 -7.82 -5.65 6.52
C GLY A 274 -9.13 -6.34 6.20
N PRO A 275 -9.60 -7.19 7.11
CA PRO A 275 -10.85 -7.90 6.93
C PRO A 275 -12.04 -6.95 6.73
N GLY A 276 -12.68 -7.05 5.56
CA GLY A 276 -13.85 -6.27 5.19
C GLY A 276 -13.59 -4.91 4.52
N GLY A 277 -12.33 -4.43 4.47
CA GLY A 277 -11.99 -3.15 3.85
C GLY A 277 -10.94 -2.36 4.62
N VAL A 278 -11.21 -1.09 4.97
CA VAL A 278 -10.30 -0.26 5.78
C VAL A 278 -10.89 -0.04 7.17
N LEU A 279 -10.23 -0.59 8.17
CA LEU A 279 -10.57 -0.40 9.58
C LEU A 279 -10.09 0.98 10.03
N VAL A 280 -10.92 1.69 10.78
CA VAL A 280 -10.56 2.95 11.46
C VAL A 280 -10.37 2.64 12.93
N ILE A 281 -9.13 2.74 13.41
CA ILE A 281 -8.72 2.31 14.74
C ILE A 281 -8.12 3.53 15.46
N LYS A 282 -8.56 3.80 16.69
CA LYS A 282 -8.00 4.86 17.53
C LYS A 282 -6.59 4.51 18.01
N GLU A 283 -5.82 5.50 18.43
CA GLU A 283 -4.49 5.31 19.03
C GLU A 283 -4.45 4.28 20.17
N ASN A 284 -5.57 4.15 20.92
CA ASN A 284 -5.67 3.19 22.02
C ASN A 284 -6.09 1.76 21.58
N GLY A 285 -6.23 1.53 20.28
CA GLY A 285 -6.63 0.24 19.70
C GLY A 285 -8.15 0.05 19.54
N ASP A 286 -8.99 1.03 19.89
CA ASP A 286 -10.44 0.93 19.74
C ASP A 286 -10.84 1.00 18.25
N HIS A 287 -11.52 -0.02 17.74
CA HIS A 287 -12.07 -0.07 16.40
C HIS A 287 -13.40 0.70 16.34
N ILE A 288 -13.42 1.84 15.67
CA ILE A 288 -14.59 2.73 15.62
C ILE A 288 -15.45 2.58 14.37
N GLY A 289 -14.96 1.87 13.36
CA GLY A 289 -15.72 1.57 12.14
C GLY A 289 -14.87 1.02 11.03
N THR A 290 -15.53 0.55 9.94
CA THR A 290 -14.87 -0.01 8.76
C THR A 290 -15.43 0.64 7.49
N ILE A 291 -14.57 1.11 6.61
CA ILE A 291 -14.92 1.48 5.24
C ILE A 291 -14.95 0.17 4.45
N ARG A 292 -16.16 -0.40 4.26
CA ARG A 292 -16.37 -1.70 3.62
C ARG A 292 -16.38 -1.56 2.12
N THR A 293 -15.36 -2.10 1.46
CA THR A 293 -15.19 -2.03 0.00
C THR A 293 -15.81 -3.20 -0.75
N GLU A 294 -16.29 -4.24 -0.03
CA GLU A 294 -16.85 -5.51 -0.57
C GLU A 294 -15.84 -6.37 -1.34
N VAL A 295 -14.63 -5.88 -1.54
CA VAL A 295 -13.50 -6.60 -2.13
C VAL A 295 -12.30 -6.52 -1.17
N ARG A 296 -11.22 -7.24 -1.46
CA ARG A 296 -9.98 -7.07 -0.71
C ARG A 296 -9.42 -5.68 -0.95
N THR A 297 -9.01 -5.00 0.11
CA THR A 297 -8.33 -3.71 0.01
C THR A 297 -6.90 -3.91 0.47
N ALA A 298 -5.97 -3.66 -0.43
CA ALA A 298 -4.56 -3.91 -0.20
C ALA A 298 -3.89 -2.76 0.55
N ASN A 299 -4.13 -1.50 0.13
CA ASN A 299 -3.46 -0.36 0.74
C ASN A 299 -4.33 0.90 0.64
N CYS A 300 -3.92 1.97 1.33
CA CYS A 300 -4.60 3.25 1.30
C CYS A 300 -3.62 4.42 1.40
N ALA A 301 -4.05 5.61 0.98
CA ALA A 301 -3.29 6.84 1.11
C ALA A 301 -4.24 8.03 1.22
N PHE A 302 -3.83 9.04 1.98
CA PHE A 302 -4.53 10.32 2.02
C PHE A 302 -4.00 11.24 0.90
N ASP A 303 -4.84 12.18 0.46
CA ASP A 303 -4.36 13.34 -0.29
C ASP A 303 -3.61 14.31 0.63
N GLU A 304 -3.03 15.35 0.05
CA GLU A 304 -2.22 16.34 0.77
C GLU A 304 -2.94 17.03 1.93
N ASN A 305 -4.26 17.21 1.80
CA ASN A 305 -5.08 17.94 2.77
C ASN A 305 -5.94 17.01 3.64
N PHE A 306 -5.77 15.70 3.55
CA PHE A 306 -6.56 14.70 4.26
C PHE A 306 -8.07 14.78 3.99
N GLN A 307 -8.46 15.32 2.82
CA GLN A 307 -9.86 15.43 2.41
C GLN A 307 -10.40 14.14 1.79
N TYR A 308 -9.52 13.30 1.26
CA TYR A 308 -9.86 12.02 0.67
C TYR A 308 -8.93 10.92 1.16
N LEU A 309 -9.52 9.76 1.41
CA LEU A 309 -8.79 8.50 1.51
C LEU A 309 -8.93 7.77 0.18
N TYR A 310 -7.83 7.57 -0.52
CA TYR A 310 -7.72 6.70 -1.68
C TYR A 310 -7.40 5.28 -1.23
N MET A 311 -8.00 4.29 -1.87
CA MET A 311 -7.86 2.89 -1.52
C MET A 311 -7.61 2.07 -2.79
N THR A 312 -6.59 1.22 -2.75
CA THR A 312 -6.33 0.19 -3.76
C THR A 312 -7.09 -1.07 -3.36
N SER A 313 -8.17 -1.34 -4.08
CA SER A 313 -9.19 -2.34 -3.69
C SER A 313 -9.32 -3.40 -4.80
N ASP A 314 -8.45 -4.42 -4.76
CA ASP A 314 -8.37 -5.49 -5.77
C ASP A 314 -8.19 -4.89 -7.17
N MET A 315 -9.20 -5.01 -8.04
CA MET A 315 -9.18 -4.47 -9.39
C MET A 315 -9.56 -2.99 -9.49
N PHE A 316 -9.79 -2.30 -8.36
CA PHE A 316 -10.30 -0.92 -8.34
C PHE A 316 -9.30 0.04 -7.67
N LEU A 317 -9.29 1.27 -8.18
CA LEU A 317 -8.91 2.45 -7.41
C LEU A 317 -10.19 3.10 -6.91
N THR A 318 -10.32 3.25 -5.60
CA THR A 318 -11.49 3.86 -4.96
C THR A 318 -11.10 5.02 -4.08
N ARG A 319 -12.05 5.88 -3.71
CA ARG A 319 -11.86 6.92 -2.69
C ARG A 319 -13.12 7.15 -1.86
N ILE A 320 -12.92 7.69 -0.67
CA ILE A 320 -13.98 8.23 0.17
C ILE A 320 -13.59 9.61 0.67
N LYS A 321 -14.57 10.53 0.72
CA LYS A 321 -14.35 11.86 1.28
C LYS A 321 -14.33 11.81 2.80
N LEU A 322 -13.35 12.49 3.39
CA LEU A 322 -13.20 12.73 4.83
C LEU A 322 -13.67 14.15 5.20
N LEU A 323 -13.82 14.42 6.51
CA LEU A 323 -14.24 15.71 7.06
C LEU A 323 -13.04 16.64 7.34
#